data_fc4f30497a4c83410afd50ef359dba3c
#
_entry.id   fc4f30497a4c83410afd50ef359dba3c
#
_cell.length_a   1.000
_cell.length_b   1.000
_cell.length_c   1.000
_cell.angle_alpha   90.00
_cell.angle_beta   90.00
_cell.angle_gamma   90.00
#
_symmetry.space_group_name_H-M   'P 1'
#
loop_
_entity.id
_entity.type
_entity.pdbx_description
1 polymer ?
#
loop_
_entity_poly.entity_id
_entity_poly.type
_entity_poly.pdbx_seq_one_letter_code
_entity_poly.pdbx_strand_id
1 'polypeptide(L)'
;MTVKKYKEVLTKPLLEENPITLQILGICSALAVTSNLSVTLVMCVALTSVVSFSNLFISLIRNYIPSSVRIIVQMTIIASLVIVVDELLKAYDYETSKKLSVFVGLIITNCIVMGRAEAFAMKEKPFISFIDGLGNGLGYSVILIAVAIIRELFGAGTLMGYEILPLASNGGWYPANNLLLLPPSSFILIGLMIWGIRSYKSDQVEVNEFKLSKHATAPDLNKRELNA
;
A
#
# COMPACT_ATOMS: atom_id res chain seq x y z
N MET A 1 4.54 -28.88 -11.34
CA MET A 1 4.88 -28.11 -10.10
C MET A 1 4.83 -26.58 -10.28
N THR A 2 5.03 -26.05 -11.46
CA THR A 2 5.18 -24.61 -11.74
C THR A 2 3.88 -23.81 -11.67
N VAL A 3 2.78 -24.30 -12.21
CA VAL A 3 1.49 -23.56 -12.29
C VAL A 3 0.87 -23.32 -10.90
N LYS A 4 1.02 -24.27 -9.98
CA LYS A 4 0.53 -24.16 -8.60
C LYS A 4 1.28 -23.04 -7.84
N LYS A 5 2.60 -22.89 -8.06
CA LYS A 5 3.42 -21.82 -7.47
C LYS A 5 2.98 -20.43 -7.97
N TYR A 6 2.66 -20.27 -9.26
CA TYR A 6 2.20 -18.99 -9.81
C TYR A 6 0.84 -18.56 -9.24
N LYS A 7 -0.08 -19.50 -9.14
CA LYS A 7 -1.40 -19.23 -8.59
C LYS A 7 -1.33 -18.85 -7.11
N GLU A 8 -0.46 -19.50 -6.36
CA GLU A 8 -0.21 -19.22 -4.95
C GLU A 8 0.42 -17.83 -4.75
N VAL A 9 1.42 -17.44 -5.54
CA VAL A 9 2.06 -16.12 -5.50
C VAL A 9 1.08 -15.01 -5.85
N LEU A 10 0.10 -15.26 -6.74
CA LEU A 10 -0.92 -14.28 -7.11
C LEU A 10 -2.01 -14.13 -6.04
N THR A 11 -2.44 -15.24 -5.42
CA THR A 11 -3.60 -15.23 -4.52
C THR A 11 -3.25 -14.96 -3.06
N LYS A 12 -2.06 -15.33 -2.60
CA LYS A 12 -1.62 -15.04 -1.22
C LYS A 12 -1.70 -13.57 -0.85
N PRO A 13 -1.17 -12.62 -1.66
CA PRO A 13 -1.24 -11.20 -1.33
C PRO A 13 -2.66 -10.63 -1.31
N LEU A 14 -3.61 -11.31 -1.97
CA LEU A 14 -4.98 -10.82 -2.04
C LEU A 14 -5.72 -10.99 -0.71
N LEU A 15 -5.52 -12.11 -0.01
CA LEU A 15 -6.31 -12.52 1.16
C LEU A 15 -5.49 -12.82 2.41
N GLU A 16 -4.31 -13.44 2.27
CA GLU A 16 -3.53 -13.94 3.40
C GLU A 16 -2.37 -13.02 3.78
N GLU A 17 -1.61 -12.54 2.80
CA GLU A 17 -0.44 -11.69 2.99
C GLU A 17 -0.64 -10.31 2.35
N ASN A 18 -1.79 -9.67 2.63
CA ASN A 18 -2.10 -8.38 2.05
C ASN A 18 -1.09 -7.31 2.49
N PRO A 19 -0.55 -6.49 1.55
CA PRO A 19 0.48 -5.51 1.84
C PRO A 19 0.05 -4.44 2.84
N ILE A 20 -1.23 -4.06 2.89
CA ILE A 20 -1.71 -3.06 3.85
C ILE A 20 -2.01 -3.69 5.20
N THR A 21 -2.71 -4.84 5.23
CA THR A 21 -3.23 -5.41 6.49
C THR A 21 -2.18 -6.14 7.28
N LEU A 22 -1.26 -6.85 6.62
CA LEU A 22 -0.21 -7.63 7.29
C LEU A 22 1.13 -6.88 7.31
N GLN A 23 1.56 -6.36 6.16
CA GLN A 23 2.88 -5.74 6.03
C GLN A 23 2.88 -4.24 6.39
N ILE A 24 1.71 -3.62 6.54
CA ILE A 24 1.53 -2.18 6.87
C ILE A 24 2.25 -1.28 5.85
N LEU A 25 2.29 -1.70 4.58
CA LEU A 25 2.92 -0.97 3.49
C LEU A 25 1.89 -0.16 2.69
N GLY A 26 2.27 1.02 2.21
CA GLY A 26 1.44 1.83 1.31
C GLY A 26 0.37 2.68 1.99
N ILE A 27 0.39 2.85 3.31
CA ILE A 27 -0.58 3.69 4.03
C ILE A 27 -0.49 5.16 3.58
N CYS A 28 0.71 5.66 3.25
CA CYS A 28 0.92 7.05 2.84
C CYS A 28 0.06 7.44 1.63
N SER A 29 0.05 6.60 0.60
CA SER A 29 -0.78 6.82 -0.59
C SER A 29 -2.26 6.57 -0.32
N ALA A 30 -2.58 5.61 0.55
CA ALA A 30 -3.95 5.38 0.98
C ALA A 30 -4.59 6.60 1.67
N LEU A 31 -3.81 7.35 2.45
CA LEU A 31 -4.31 8.59 3.07
C LEU A 31 -4.62 9.69 2.06
N ALA A 32 -3.74 9.86 1.08
CA ALA A 32 -3.79 10.98 0.16
C ALA A 32 -4.85 10.78 -0.95
N VAL A 33 -4.97 9.56 -1.48
CA VAL A 33 -5.71 9.30 -2.72
C VAL A 33 -7.18 8.91 -2.47
N THR A 34 -7.50 8.32 -1.32
CA THR A 34 -8.83 7.75 -1.05
C THR A 34 -9.96 8.75 -0.78
N SER A 35 -9.74 10.05 -1.02
CA SER A 35 -10.79 11.07 -0.90
C SER A 35 -11.78 11.07 -2.07
N ASN A 36 -11.40 10.51 -3.22
CA ASN A 36 -12.22 10.46 -4.43
C ASN A 36 -12.03 9.11 -5.14
N LEU A 37 -13.13 8.40 -5.39
CA LEU A 37 -13.09 7.04 -5.94
C LEU A 37 -12.53 7.00 -7.37
N SER A 38 -12.86 7.98 -8.21
CA SER A 38 -12.34 8.04 -9.58
C SER A 38 -10.82 8.12 -9.61
N VAL A 39 -10.24 9.01 -8.79
CA VAL A 39 -8.79 9.16 -8.67
C VAL A 39 -8.16 7.91 -8.08
N THR A 40 -8.83 7.28 -7.09
CA THR A 40 -8.37 6.04 -6.47
C THR A 40 -8.29 4.90 -7.48
N LEU A 41 -9.28 4.74 -8.35
CA LEU A 41 -9.28 3.68 -9.37
C LEU A 41 -8.12 3.84 -10.36
N VAL A 42 -7.89 5.05 -10.87
CA VAL A 42 -6.76 5.32 -11.76
C VAL A 42 -5.43 5.06 -11.07
N MET A 43 -5.31 5.48 -9.79
CA MET A 43 -4.12 5.23 -8.99
C MET A 43 -3.86 3.74 -8.75
N CYS A 44 -4.91 2.93 -8.55
CA CYS A 44 -4.79 1.49 -8.40
C CYS A 44 -4.20 0.83 -9.65
N VAL A 45 -4.68 1.22 -10.83
CA VAL A 45 -4.16 0.70 -12.11
C VAL A 45 -2.72 1.15 -12.34
N ALA A 46 -2.43 2.44 -12.13
CA ALA A 46 -1.09 3.00 -12.28
C ALA A 46 -0.08 2.32 -11.35
N LEU A 47 -0.41 2.20 -10.05
CA LEU A 47 0.47 1.60 -9.07
C LEU A 47 0.69 0.10 -9.35
N THR A 48 -0.36 -0.65 -9.67
CA THR A 48 -0.23 -2.08 -10.01
C THR A 48 0.67 -2.29 -11.22
N SER A 49 0.54 -1.45 -12.25
CA SER A 49 1.41 -1.48 -13.43
C SER A 49 2.86 -1.17 -13.05
N VAL A 50 3.10 -0.10 -12.31
CA VAL A 50 4.45 0.30 -11.89
C VAL A 50 5.11 -0.79 -11.03
N VAL A 51 4.41 -1.36 -10.04
CA VAL A 51 4.96 -2.43 -9.17
C VAL A 51 5.34 -3.65 -10.01
N SER A 52 4.47 -4.07 -10.93
CA SER A 52 4.70 -5.27 -11.75
C SER A 52 5.90 -5.10 -12.67
N PHE A 53 5.96 -4.00 -13.40
CA PHE A 53 7.07 -3.73 -14.33
C PHE A 53 8.37 -3.41 -13.59
N SER A 54 8.33 -2.68 -12.48
CA SER A 54 9.53 -2.40 -11.70
C SER A 54 10.14 -3.69 -11.13
N ASN A 55 9.32 -4.60 -10.60
CA ASN A 55 9.78 -5.89 -10.13
C ASN A 55 10.40 -6.73 -11.26
N LEU A 56 9.82 -6.68 -12.47
CA LEU A 56 10.37 -7.35 -13.64
C LEU A 56 11.76 -6.80 -14.00
N PHE A 57 11.88 -5.48 -14.16
CA PHE A 57 13.15 -4.86 -14.56
C PHE A 57 14.23 -4.98 -13.49
N ILE A 58 13.89 -4.79 -12.22
CA ILE A 58 14.84 -4.95 -11.13
C ILE A 58 15.34 -6.39 -11.05
N SER A 59 14.46 -7.38 -11.17
CA SER A 59 14.86 -8.79 -11.18
C SER A 59 15.74 -9.15 -12.38
N LEU A 60 15.55 -8.49 -13.53
CA LEU A 60 16.37 -8.71 -14.72
C LEU A 60 17.80 -8.19 -14.52
N ILE A 61 17.94 -7.02 -13.90
CA ILE A 61 19.22 -6.31 -13.73
C ILE A 61 19.94 -6.70 -12.43
N ARG A 62 19.28 -7.39 -11.50
CA ARG A 62 19.77 -7.68 -10.15
C ARG A 62 21.21 -8.19 -10.05
N ASN A 63 21.64 -8.98 -11.04
CA ASN A 63 22.98 -9.58 -11.04
C ASN A 63 24.11 -8.58 -11.34
N TYR A 64 23.76 -7.40 -11.90
CA TYR A 64 24.72 -6.35 -12.26
C TYR A 64 24.79 -5.23 -11.22
N ILE A 65 23.89 -5.23 -10.23
CA ILE A 65 23.79 -4.15 -9.26
C ILE A 65 24.66 -4.46 -8.03
N PRO A 66 25.69 -3.65 -7.73
CA PRO A 66 26.47 -3.78 -6.50
C PRO A 66 25.63 -3.37 -5.28
N SER A 67 25.90 -3.99 -4.13
CA SER A 67 25.11 -3.81 -2.89
C SER A 67 25.08 -2.36 -2.39
N SER A 68 26.14 -1.59 -2.61
CA SER A 68 26.28 -0.22 -2.11
C SER A 68 25.37 0.80 -2.81
N VAL A 69 25.01 0.58 -4.08
CA VAL A 69 24.17 1.51 -4.88
C VAL A 69 22.79 0.95 -5.22
N ARG A 70 22.44 -0.18 -4.64
CA ARG A 70 21.23 -0.95 -4.97
C ARG A 70 19.95 -0.12 -4.87
N ILE A 71 19.77 0.61 -3.76
CA ILE A 71 18.56 1.43 -3.52
C ILE A 71 18.44 2.55 -4.55
N ILE A 72 19.56 3.18 -4.92
CA ILE A 72 19.59 4.28 -5.90
C ILE A 72 19.15 3.77 -7.28
N VAL A 73 19.67 2.61 -7.71
CA VAL A 73 19.29 2.00 -9.00
C VAL A 73 17.80 1.61 -9.02
N GLN A 74 17.30 1.01 -7.94
CA GLN A 74 15.89 0.66 -7.81
C GLN A 74 15.00 1.90 -7.92
N MET A 75 15.31 2.97 -7.17
CA MET A 75 14.56 4.23 -7.22
C MET A 75 14.58 4.87 -8.61
N THR A 76 15.72 4.82 -9.32
CA THR A 76 15.84 5.36 -10.67
C THR A 76 14.93 4.60 -11.66
N ILE A 77 14.90 3.26 -11.59
CA ILE A 77 14.04 2.43 -12.42
C ILE A 77 12.56 2.73 -12.13
N ILE A 78 12.19 2.79 -10.86
CA ILE A 78 10.81 3.09 -10.45
C ILE A 78 10.40 4.48 -10.95
N ALA A 79 11.25 5.50 -10.74
CA ALA A 79 10.97 6.87 -11.17
C ALA A 79 10.78 6.96 -12.70
N SER A 80 11.63 6.28 -13.47
CA SER A 80 11.53 6.25 -14.94
C SER A 80 10.21 5.63 -15.39
N LEU A 81 9.78 4.53 -14.78
CA LEU A 81 8.50 3.88 -15.09
C LEU A 81 7.30 4.75 -14.71
N VAL A 82 7.37 5.43 -13.58
CA VAL A 82 6.30 6.34 -13.12
C VAL A 82 6.14 7.51 -14.09
N ILE A 83 7.25 8.09 -14.59
CA ILE A 83 7.20 9.16 -15.60
C ILE A 83 6.53 8.65 -16.89
N VAL A 84 6.85 7.46 -17.36
CA VAL A 84 6.21 6.86 -18.54
C VAL A 84 4.70 6.70 -18.32
N VAL A 85 4.27 6.21 -17.14
CA VAL A 85 2.85 6.06 -16.82
C VAL A 85 2.17 7.42 -16.73
N ASP A 86 2.81 8.44 -16.15
CA ASP A 86 2.27 9.80 -16.07
C ASP A 86 2.05 10.41 -17.46
N GLU A 87 3.02 10.29 -18.37
CA GLU A 87 2.88 10.76 -19.75
C GLU A 87 1.78 10.02 -20.53
N LEU A 88 1.62 8.72 -20.30
CA LEU A 88 0.51 7.96 -20.87
C LEU A 88 -0.85 8.44 -20.33
N LEU A 89 -0.95 8.67 -19.03
CA LEU A 89 -2.18 9.22 -18.42
C LEU A 89 -2.52 10.61 -18.96
N LYS A 90 -1.54 11.48 -19.15
CA LYS A 90 -1.74 12.82 -19.76
C LYS A 90 -2.27 12.73 -21.18
N ALA A 91 -1.87 11.70 -21.94
CA ALA A 91 -2.32 11.51 -23.30
C ALA A 91 -3.78 11.04 -23.40
N TYR A 92 -4.27 10.29 -22.41
CA TYR A 92 -5.64 9.72 -22.42
C TYR A 92 -6.67 10.59 -21.71
N ASP A 93 -6.34 11.16 -20.55
CA ASP A 93 -7.25 11.96 -19.72
C ASP A 93 -6.50 13.06 -18.99
N TYR A 94 -6.49 14.23 -19.60
CA TYR A 94 -5.78 15.40 -19.08
C TYR A 94 -6.36 15.91 -17.75
N GLU A 95 -7.68 15.86 -17.57
CA GLU A 95 -8.35 16.36 -16.35
C GLU A 95 -8.03 15.49 -15.15
N THR A 96 -8.07 14.17 -15.32
CA THR A 96 -7.71 13.23 -14.27
C THR A 96 -6.20 13.26 -13.98
N SER A 97 -5.37 13.41 -15.02
CA SER A 97 -3.92 13.54 -14.87
C SER A 97 -3.52 14.78 -14.07
N LYS A 98 -4.19 15.92 -14.26
CA LYS A 98 -3.93 17.14 -13.50
C LYS A 98 -4.19 16.96 -12.00
N LYS A 99 -5.22 16.21 -11.63
CA LYS A 99 -5.49 15.83 -10.23
C LYS A 99 -4.47 14.82 -9.70
N LEU A 100 -4.01 13.92 -10.55
CA LEU A 100 -3.05 12.86 -10.21
C LEU A 100 -1.60 13.33 -10.17
N SER A 101 -1.23 14.42 -10.85
CA SER A 101 0.17 14.88 -10.94
C SER A 101 0.82 15.10 -9.57
N VAL A 102 0.04 15.53 -8.57
CA VAL A 102 0.51 15.63 -7.18
C VAL A 102 0.76 14.25 -6.55
N PHE A 103 0.01 13.23 -6.96
CA PHE A 103 0.08 11.89 -6.39
C PHE A 103 1.10 10.99 -7.10
N VAL A 104 1.54 11.36 -8.30
CA VAL A 104 2.60 10.64 -9.05
C VAL A 104 3.88 10.54 -8.24
N GLY A 105 4.28 11.61 -7.55
CA GLY A 105 5.39 11.58 -6.62
C GLY A 105 5.25 10.57 -5.48
N LEU A 106 4.00 10.31 -5.03
CA LEU A 106 3.71 9.32 -4.01
C LEU A 106 3.84 7.87 -4.51
N ILE A 107 3.77 7.63 -5.82
CA ILE A 107 4.04 6.29 -6.38
C ILE A 107 5.53 5.98 -6.28
N ILE A 108 6.39 6.95 -6.59
CA ILE A 108 7.86 6.78 -6.56
C ILE A 108 8.34 6.44 -5.15
N THR A 109 7.83 7.18 -4.15
CA THR A 109 8.22 7.00 -2.74
C THR A 109 7.36 5.96 -2.00
N ASN A 110 6.51 5.24 -2.71
CA ASN A 110 5.60 4.28 -2.10
C ASN A 110 6.35 3.08 -1.54
N CYS A 111 6.18 2.84 -0.25
CA CYS A 111 6.85 1.74 0.45
C CYS A 111 6.48 0.35 -0.07
N ILE A 112 5.32 0.16 -0.72
CA ILE A 112 4.96 -1.12 -1.32
C ILE A 112 5.83 -1.42 -2.55
N VAL A 113 6.07 -0.42 -3.41
CA VAL A 113 6.89 -0.58 -4.62
C VAL A 113 8.32 -0.94 -4.24
N MET A 114 8.90 -0.15 -3.35
CA MET A 114 10.27 -0.36 -2.87
C MET A 114 10.40 -1.63 -2.02
N GLY A 115 9.43 -1.91 -1.16
CA GLY A 115 9.42 -3.09 -0.30
C GLY A 115 9.38 -4.39 -1.11
N ARG A 116 8.56 -4.47 -2.16
CA ARG A 116 8.49 -5.66 -3.04
C ARG A 116 9.71 -5.78 -3.94
N ALA A 117 10.25 -4.67 -4.43
CA ALA A 117 11.50 -4.64 -5.18
C ALA A 117 12.65 -5.28 -4.38
N GLU A 118 12.81 -4.89 -3.13
CA GLU A 118 13.86 -5.37 -2.25
C GLU A 118 13.61 -6.78 -1.70
N ALA A 119 12.39 -7.04 -1.22
CA ALA A 119 12.07 -8.31 -0.57
C ALA A 119 11.96 -9.48 -1.54
N PHE A 120 11.45 -9.26 -2.74
CA PHE A 120 11.11 -10.31 -3.69
C PHE A 120 11.87 -10.23 -5.01
N ALA A 121 11.86 -9.08 -5.71
CA ALA A 121 12.44 -8.96 -7.05
C ALA A 121 13.96 -9.20 -7.08
N MET A 122 14.67 -8.84 -6.02
CA MET A 122 16.10 -9.10 -5.88
C MET A 122 16.44 -10.59 -5.67
N LYS A 123 15.48 -11.43 -5.28
CA LYS A 123 15.73 -12.84 -4.93
C LYS A 123 15.20 -13.82 -5.95
N GLU A 124 14.06 -13.52 -6.56
CA GLU A 124 13.33 -14.45 -7.44
C GLU A 124 13.53 -14.13 -8.93
N LYS A 125 13.10 -15.06 -9.81
CA LYS A 125 13.19 -14.92 -11.26
C LYS A 125 12.28 -13.83 -11.81
N PRO A 126 12.61 -13.16 -12.94
CA PRO A 126 11.87 -12.00 -13.45
C PRO A 126 10.37 -12.25 -13.67
N PHE A 127 9.99 -13.40 -14.24
CA PHE A 127 8.60 -13.71 -14.51
C PHE A 127 7.77 -13.92 -13.22
N ILE A 128 8.35 -14.55 -12.22
CA ILE A 128 7.69 -14.74 -10.91
C ILE A 128 7.56 -13.40 -10.18
N SER A 129 8.57 -12.54 -10.29
CA SER A 129 8.57 -11.19 -9.72
C SER A 129 7.50 -10.30 -10.34
N PHE A 130 7.23 -10.45 -11.64
CA PHE A 130 6.14 -9.75 -12.32
C PHE A 130 4.77 -10.17 -11.76
N ILE A 131 4.55 -11.48 -11.60
CA ILE A 131 3.28 -12.02 -11.05
C ILE A 131 3.11 -11.60 -9.58
N ASP A 132 4.18 -11.57 -8.81
CA ASP A 132 4.15 -11.06 -7.43
C ASP A 132 3.75 -9.58 -7.37
N GLY A 133 4.30 -8.77 -8.27
CA GLY A 133 3.91 -7.37 -8.42
C GLY A 133 2.43 -7.19 -8.72
N LEU A 134 1.87 -8.00 -9.63
CA LEU A 134 0.44 -8.01 -9.93
C LEU A 134 -0.39 -8.41 -8.70
N GLY A 135 -0.02 -9.48 -8.02
CA GLY A 135 -0.74 -9.95 -6.84
C GLY A 135 -0.78 -8.92 -5.70
N ASN A 136 0.37 -8.34 -5.39
CA ASN A 136 0.47 -7.30 -4.35
C ASN A 136 -0.23 -6.00 -4.76
N GLY A 137 -0.11 -5.58 -6.02
CA GLY A 137 -0.82 -4.41 -6.55
C GLY A 137 -2.34 -4.58 -6.49
N LEU A 138 -2.87 -5.74 -6.85
CA LEU A 138 -4.30 -6.05 -6.73
C LEU A 138 -4.75 -6.11 -5.27
N GLY A 139 -3.99 -6.77 -4.40
CA GLY A 139 -4.29 -6.83 -2.97
C GLY A 139 -4.36 -5.45 -2.33
N TYR A 140 -3.42 -4.57 -2.69
CA TYR A 140 -3.41 -3.18 -2.29
C TYR A 140 -4.65 -2.43 -2.82
N SER A 141 -4.99 -2.62 -4.10
CA SER A 141 -6.11 -1.95 -4.76
C SER A 141 -7.45 -2.26 -4.11
N VAL A 142 -7.68 -3.52 -3.70
CA VAL A 142 -8.91 -3.93 -3.01
C VAL A 142 -9.13 -3.12 -1.73
N ILE A 143 -8.08 -2.97 -0.91
CA ILE A 143 -8.17 -2.22 0.33
C ILE A 143 -8.38 -0.72 0.07
N LEU A 144 -7.65 -0.15 -0.91
CA LEU A 144 -7.82 1.26 -1.28
C LEU A 144 -9.25 1.57 -1.72
N ILE A 145 -9.82 0.74 -2.58
CA ILE A 145 -11.18 0.91 -3.09
C ILE A 145 -12.18 0.80 -1.94
N ALA A 146 -12.01 -0.16 -1.03
CA ALA A 146 -12.88 -0.29 0.14
C ALA A 146 -12.87 0.97 1.01
N VAL A 147 -11.68 1.50 1.32
CA VAL A 147 -11.53 2.73 2.10
C VAL A 147 -12.10 3.95 1.35
N ALA A 148 -11.86 4.06 0.04
CA ALA A 148 -12.36 5.16 -0.77
C ALA A 148 -13.89 5.17 -0.85
N ILE A 149 -14.54 4.01 -1.02
CA ILE A 149 -16.00 3.90 -1.00
C ILE A 149 -16.56 4.38 0.35
N ILE A 150 -16.00 3.94 1.45
CA ILE A 150 -16.46 4.35 2.79
C ILE A 150 -16.29 5.86 2.97
N ARG A 151 -15.14 6.41 2.59
CA ARG A 151 -14.85 7.84 2.76
C ARG A 151 -15.70 8.72 1.86
N GLU A 152 -15.87 8.38 0.60
CA GLU A 152 -16.66 9.18 -0.35
C GLU A 152 -18.15 9.09 -0.01
N LEU A 153 -18.66 7.89 0.33
CA LEU A 153 -20.06 7.69 0.68
C LEU A 153 -20.45 8.43 1.96
N PHE A 154 -19.68 8.25 3.04
CA PHE A 154 -20.00 8.87 4.34
C PHE A 154 -19.41 10.29 4.50
N GLY A 155 -18.43 10.68 3.71
CA GLY A 155 -17.86 12.02 3.76
C GLY A 155 -18.64 13.01 2.90
N ALA A 156 -18.78 12.71 1.61
CA ALA A 156 -19.41 13.60 0.64
C ALA A 156 -20.88 13.22 0.32
N GLY A 157 -21.33 12.01 0.67
CA GLY A 157 -22.66 11.51 0.29
C GLY A 157 -22.78 11.18 -1.21
N THR A 158 -21.68 11.28 -1.96
CA THR A 158 -21.59 10.99 -3.39
C THR A 158 -20.78 9.73 -3.65
N LEU A 159 -20.97 9.10 -4.79
CA LEU A 159 -20.13 8.01 -5.26
C LEU A 159 -19.87 8.21 -6.76
N MET A 160 -18.62 8.40 -7.16
CA MET A 160 -18.23 8.71 -8.53
C MET A 160 -18.96 9.95 -9.11
N GLY A 161 -19.31 10.94 -8.26
CA GLY A 161 -20.03 12.14 -8.69
C GLY A 161 -21.56 12.01 -8.73
N TYR A 162 -22.12 10.85 -8.45
CA TYR A 162 -23.57 10.66 -8.29
C TYR A 162 -23.97 10.83 -6.82
N GLU A 163 -24.96 11.68 -6.55
CA GLU A 163 -25.53 11.85 -5.21
C GLU A 163 -26.35 10.62 -4.83
N ILE A 164 -25.83 9.81 -3.88
CA ILE A 164 -26.52 8.63 -3.33
C ILE A 164 -27.27 9.01 -2.06
N LEU A 165 -26.65 9.83 -1.20
CA LEU A 165 -27.26 10.32 0.02
C LEU A 165 -27.70 11.78 -0.21
N PRO A 166 -29.01 12.09 -0.14
CA PRO A 166 -29.47 13.47 -0.32
C PRO A 166 -28.89 14.34 0.81
N LEU A 167 -28.01 15.28 0.43
CA LEU A 167 -27.38 16.21 1.36
C LEU A 167 -28.41 17.21 1.94
N ALA A 168 -28.20 17.59 3.18
CA ALA A 168 -29.00 18.60 3.85
C ALA A 168 -28.95 19.96 3.13
N SER A 169 -27.90 20.28 2.39
CA SER A 169 -27.78 21.48 1.53
C SER A 169 -28.76 21.48 0.35
N ASN A 170 -29.19 20.31 -0.14
CA ASN A 170 -30.12 20.14 -1.24
C ASN A 170 -31.54 19.70 -0.76
N GLY A 171 -31.85 19.90 0.54
CA GLY A 171 -33.14 19.53 1.12
C GLY A 171 -33.21 18.07 1.61
N GLY A 172 -32.11 17.37 1.69
CA GLY A 172 -32.00 16.02 2.24
C GLY A 172 -31.84 15.98 3.76
N TRP A 173 -31.72 14.79 4.31
CA TRP A 173 -31.59 14.55 5.76
C TRP A 173 -30.14 14.30 6.22
N TYR A 174 -29.18 14.13 5.28
CA TYR A 174 -27.81 13.78 5.60
C TYR A 174 -26.90 15.02 5.69
N PRO A 175 -26.31 15.35 6.85
CA PRO A 175 -25.27 16.36 6.95
C PRO A 175 -23.94 15.79 6.47
N ALA A 176 -23.30 16.43 5.48
CA ALA A 176 -21.99 16.00 5.01
C ALA A 176 -20.96 16.00 6.15
N ASN A 177 -20.28 14.89 6.35
CA ASN A 177 -19.27 14.75 7.40
C ASN A 177 -17.87 15.03 6.83
N ASN A 178 -17.50 16.31 6.76
CA ASN A 178 -16.21 16.74 6.24
C ASN A 178 -15.01 16.15 7.01
N LEU A 179 -15.20 15.68 8.24
CA LEU A 179 -14.15 15.04 9.04
C LEU A 179 -13.66 13.75 8.35
N LEU A 180 -14.56 13.00 7.70
CA LEU A 180 -14.21 11.77 6.99
C LEU A 180 -13.41 12.02 5.70
N LEU A 181 -13.51 13.21 5.10
CA LEU A 181 -12.70 13.58 3.95
C LEU A 181 -11.27 14.01 4.31
N LEU A 182 -11.01 14.33 5.57
CA LEU A 182 -9.68 14.70 6.03
C LEU A 182 -8.75 13.47 6.09
N PRO A 183 -7.42 13.63 5.81
CA PRO A 183 -6.46 12.53 5.84
C PRO A 183 -6.43 11.72 7.15
N PRO A 184 -6.57 12.30 8.36
CA PRO A 184 -6.57 11.53 9.60
C PRO A 184 -7.65 10.46 9.71
N SER A 185 -8.80 10.66 9.05
CA SER A 185 -9.88 9.67 9.07
C SER A 185 -9.50 8.34 8.40
N SER A 186 -8.62 8.40 7.40
CA SER A 186 -8.12 7.19 6.73
C SER A 186 -7.33 6.29 7.68
N PHE A 187 -6.55 6.87 8.61
CA PHE A 187 -5.84 6.07 9.60
C PHE A 187 -6.80 5.31 10.50
N ILE A 188 -7.87 5.97 10.94
CA ILE A 188 -8.89 5.35 11.80
C ILE A 188 -9.59 4.23 11.02
N LEU A 189 -10.00 4.48 9.77
CA LEU A 189 -10.68 3.48 8.94
C LEU A 189 -9.79 2.29 8.62
N ILE A 190 -8.53 2.53 8.22
CA ILE A 190 -7.57 1.46 7.95
C ILE A 190 -7.27 0.68 9.23
N GLY A 191 -7.09 1.37 10.37
CA GLY A 191 -6.86 0.74 11.66
C GLY A 191 -8.03 -0.16 12.09
N LEU A 192 -9.27 0.32 11.95
CA LEU A 192 -10.48 -0.46 12.23
C LEU A 192 -10.60 -1.66 11.28
N MET A 193 -10.26 -1.48 10.00
CA MET A 193 -10.30 -2.56 9.03
C MET A 193 -9.26 -3.64 9.33
N ILE A 194 -8.03 -3.24 9.67
CA ILE A 194 -6.97 -4.16 10.10
C ILE A 194 -7.39 -4.89 11.37
N TRP A 195 -7.94 -4.18 12.34
CA TRP A 195 -8.45 -4.77 13.58
C TRP A 195 -9.56 -5.79 13.31
N GLY A 196 -10.52 -5.46 12.44
CA GLY A 196 -11.60 -6.37 12.04
C GLY A 196 -11.08 -7.64 11.36
N ILE A 197 -10.13 -7.52 10.41
CA ILE A 197 -9.54 -8.66 9.70
C ILE A 197 -8.72 -9.54 10.65
N ARG A 198 -7.89 -8.94 11.51
CA ARG A 198 -7.09 -9.68 12.50
C ARG A 198 -7.95 -10.34 13.60
N SER A 199 -9.09 -9.73 13.94
CA SER A 199 -10.05 -10.32 14.87
C SER A 199 -10.75 -11.55 14.29
N TYR A 200 -10.97 -11.56 12.96
CA TYR A 200 -11.55 -12.71 12.26
C TYR A 200 -10.51 -13.82 11.96
N LYS A 201 -9.26 -13.44 11.65
CA LYS A 201 -8.13 -14.35 11.40
C LYS A 201 -7.08 -14.22 12.53
N SER A 202 -7.22 -15.00 13.58
CA SER A 202 -6.29 -15.01 14.72
C SER A 202 -4.86 -15.44 14.35
N ASP A 203 -4.66 -16.15 13.23
CA ASP A 203 -3.33 -16.58 12.75
C ASP A 203 -2.44 -15.39 12.32
N GLN A 204 -3.04 -14.20 12.08
CA GLN A 204 -2.33 -12.97 11.72
C GLN A 204 -1.96 -12.10 12.92
N VAL A 205 -2.29 -12.54 14.13
CA VAL A 205 -1.93 -11.81 15.36
C VAL A 205 -0.46 -12.07 15.67
N GLU A 206 0.32 -11.00 15.74
CA GLU A 206 1.75 -11.07 16.10
C GLU A 206 1.92 -11.64 17.51
N VAL A 207 2.83 -12.60 17.65
CA VAL A 207 3.21 -13.11 18.98
C VAL A 207 3.97 -12.00 19.70
N ASN A 208 3.59 -11.68 20.93
CA ASN A 208 4.30 -10.70 21.75
C ASN A 208 5.79 -11.08 21.87
N GLU A 209 6.66 -10.45 21.10
CA GLU A 209 8.12 -10.65 21.16
C GLU A 209 8.69 -10.22 22.51
N PHE A 210 8.07 -9.24 23.14
CA PHE A 210 8.42 -8.79 24.48
C PHE A 210 7.51 -9.44 25.51
N LYS A 211 7.82 -10.67 25.90
CA LYS A 211 7.41 -11.16 27.22
C LYS A 211 8.19 -10.33 28.24
N LEU A 212 7.55 -9.34 28.81
CA LEU A 212 8.05 -8.70 30.03
C LEU A 212 8.35 -9.84 31.01
N SER A 213 9.63 -10.14 31.18
CA SER A 213 10.08 -11.08 32.20
C SER A 213 9.52 -10.55 33.52
N LYS A 214 8.60 -11.30 34.13
CA LYS A 214 8.07 -10.99 35.47
C LYS A 214 9.16 -10.98 36.54
N HIS A 215 10.41 -11.18 36.17
CA HIS A 215 11.62 -11.15 37.01
C HIS A 215 12.71 -10.26 36.42
N ALA A 216 12.39 -9.05 35.94
CA ALA A 216 13.35 -7.96 35.95
C ALA A 216 13.34 -7.35 37.38
N THR A 217 13.69 -8.12 38.37
CA THR A 217 14.35 -7.61 39.57
C THR A 217 15.60 -6.87 39.09
N ALA A 218 15.76 -5.65 39.60
CA ALA A 218 16.80 -4.70 39.22
C ALA A 218 18.14 -5.41 38.93
N PRO A 219 18.82 -5.09 37.81
CA PRO A 219 20.11 -5.69 37.53
C PRO A 219 21.03 -5.36 38.68
N ASP A 220 21.64 -6.40 39.22
CA ASP A 220 22.63 -6.35 40.28
C ASP A 220 23.79 -5.45 39.83
N LEU A 221 23.63 -4.15 40.08
CA LEU A 221 24.65 -3.14 39.83
C LEU A 221 25.89 -3.32 40.73
N ASN A 222 25.77 -4.20 41.71
CA ASN A 222 26.80 -4.45 42.72
C ASN A 222 27.84 -5.49 42.27
N LYS A 223 27.69 -6.16 41.12
CA LYS A 223 28.68 -7.12 40.62
C LYS A 223 29.71 -6.55 39.64
N ARG A 224 29.57 -5.30 39.22
CA ARG A 224 30.56 -4.67 38.31
C ARG A 224 31.63 -3.87 38.99
N GLU A 225 31.45 -3.51 40.26
CA GLU A 225 32.51 -2.76 41.02
C GLU A 225 33.49 -3.63 41.78
N LEU A 226 33.30 -4.96 41.80
CA LEU A 226 34.21 -5.88 42.50
C LEU A 226 35.27 -6.54 41.60
N ASN A 227 35.28 -6.23 40.29
CA ASN A 227 36.27 -6.75 39.35
C ASN A 227 36.95 -5.65 38.53
N ALA A 228 37.09 -4.44 39.08
CA ALA A 228 37.96 -3.37 38.55
C ALA A 228 39.21 -3.23 39.42
#